data_85227f71bca33d57a43c81c167c690cc
#
_entry.id   85227f71bca33d57a43c81c167c690cc
#
_cell.length_a   1.000
_cell.length_b   1.000
_cell.length_c   1.000
_cell.angle_alpha   90.00
_cell.angle_beta   90.00
_cell.angle_gamma   90.00
#
_symmetry.space_group_name_H-M   'P 1'
#
loop_
_entity.id
_entity.type
_entity.pdbx_description
1 polymer ?
#
loop_
_entity_poly.entity_id
_entity_poly.type
_entity_poly.pdbx_seq_one_letter_code
_entity_poly.pdbx_strand_id
1 'polypeptide(L)'
;MHATIRRYEAVDQARTSELVKKAEDNLAPRLIALPGFNGYYLIDAGNGVLSSVSVFDTSAHAEESTRVASSWLREDNLETAVPNAPKITSGEVIVQKTRELIEA
;
A
#
# COMPACT_ATOMS: atom_id res chain seq x y z
N MET A 1 15.28 -6.36 3.90
CA MET A 1 14.03 -5.62 3.80
C MET A 1 13.59 -5.53 2.34
N HIS A 2 12.33 -5.76 2.07
CA HIS A 2 11.78 -5.80 0.70
C HIS A 2 10.68 -4.76 0.57
N ALA A 3 10.74 -3.91 -0.44
CA ALA A 3 9.73 -2.89 -0.70
C ALA A 3 8.92 -3.25 -1.94
N THR A 4 7.62 -2.96 -1.90
CA THR A 4 6.71 -3.12 -3.02
C THR A 4 5.98 -1.81 -3.27
N ILE A 5 6.07 -1.30 -4.49
CA ILE A 5 5.37 -0.11 -4.93
C ILE A 5 4.25 -0.56 -5.87
N ARG A 6 3.02 -0.17 -5.57
CA ARG A 6 1.85 -0.44 -6.41
C ARG A 6 1.30 0.89 -6.88
N ARG A 7 1.34 1.12 -8.19
CA ARG A 7 0.80 2.33 -8.79
C ARG A 7 -0.54 2.04 -9.45
N TYR A 8 -1.57 2.72 -8.98
CA TYR A 8 -2.93 2.64 -9.51
C TYR A 8 -3.20 3.88 -10.36
N GLU A 9 -3.64 3.67 -11.60
CA GLU A 9 -3.98 4.74 -12.53
C GLU A 9 -5.47 4.72 -12.84
N ALA A 10 -6.01 5.83 -13.32
CA ALA A 10 -7.42 5.99 -13.65
C ALA A 10 -8.35 5.69 -12.46
N VAL A 11 -7.91 6.05 -11.26
CA VAL A 11 -8.71 5.95 -10.05
C VAL A 11 -9.84 6.98 -10.14
N ASP A 12 -11.05 6.58 -9.73
CA ASP A 12 -12.19 7.49 -9.69
C ASP A 12 -11.95 8.57 -8.64
N GLN A 13 -11.68 9.79 -9.10
CA GLN A 13 -11.32 10.90 -8.22
C GLN A 13 -12.46 11.30 -7.28
N ALA A 14 -13.71 11.05 -7.68
CA ALA A 14 -14.87 11.31 -6.81
C ALA A 14 -14.92 10.37 -5.61
N ARG A 15 -14.23 9.23 -5.68
CA ARG A 15 -14.20 8.22 -4.62
C ARG A 15 -12.88 8.15 -3.87
N THR A 16 -11.94 9.05 -4.14
CA THR A 16 -10.61 9.03 -3.49
C THR A 16 -10.71 9.12 -1.98
N SER A 17 -11.56 10.02 -1.45
CA SER A 17 -11.74 10.16 0.00
C SER A 17 -12.28 8.90 0.66
N GLU A 18 -13.22 8.22 0.02
CA GLU A 18 -13.76 6.94 0.48
C GLU A 18 -12.67 5.86 0.50
N LEU A 19 -11.89 5.78 -0.57
CA LEU A 19 -10.80 4.81 -0.71
C LEU A 19 -9.74 5.01 0.37
N VAL A 20 -9.31 6.27 0.58
CA VAL A 20 -8.31 6.62 1.60
C VAL A 20 -8.80 6.24 2.99
N LYS A 21 -10.05 6.58 3.31
CA LYS A 21 -10.62 6.26 4.63
C LYS A 21 -10.70 4.75 4.85
N LYS A 22 -11.14 4.00 3.87
CA LYS A 22 -11.21 2.54 3.95
C LYS A 22 -9.83 1.90 4.02
N ALA A 23 -8.83 2.48 3.33
CA ALA A 23 -7.45 2.03 3.45
C ALA A 23 -6.93 2.22 4.88
N GLU A 24 -7.18 3.37 5.48
CA GLU A 24 -6.77 3.66 6.84
C GLU A 24 -7.48 2.77 7.86
N ASP A 25 -8.78 2.59 7.72
CA ASP A 25 -9.61 1.88 8.69
C ASP A 25 -9.53 0.35 8.55
N ASN A 26 -9.39 -0.18 7.34
CA ASN A 26 -9.54 -1.60 7.06
C ASN A 26 -8.28 -2.27 6.48
N LEU A 27 -7.55 -1.60 5.60
CA LEU A 27 -6.36 -2.19 4.99
C LEU A 27 -5.14 -2.07 5.89
N ALA A 28 -4.84 -0.87 6.38
CA ALA A 28 -3.65 -0.63 7.20
C ALA A 28 -3.57 -1.53 8.43
N PRO A 29 -4.66 -1.74 9.20
CA PRO A 29 -4.63 -2.69 10.32
C PRO A 29 -4.28 -4.12 9.92
N ARG A 30 -4.75 -4.58 8.75
CA ARG A 30 -4.43 -5.92 8.23
C ARG A 30 -2.95 -6.03 7.87
N LEU A 31 -2.39 -4.99 7.25
CA LEU A 31 -0.97 -4.98 6.88
C LEU A 31 -0.07 -4.96 8.10
N ILE A 32 -0.40 -4.15 9.10
CA ILE A 32 0.33 -4.05 10.36
C ILE A 32 0.37 -5.41 11.08
N ALA A 33 -0.69 -6.18 10.97
CA ALA A 33 -0.79 -7.50 11.62
C ALA A 33 -0.01 -8.59 10.89
N LEU A 34 0.45 -8.35 9.66
CA LEU A 34 1.22 -9.36 8.93
C LEU A 34 2.64 -9.50 9.48
N PRO A 35 3.19 -10.73 9.47
CA PRO A 35 4.57 -10.92 9.85
C PRO A 35 5.53 -10.09 8.99
N GLY A 36 6.56 -9.56 9.61
CA GLY A 36 7.61 -8.83 8.91
C GLY A 36 7.25 -7.42 8.47
N PHE A 37 6.13 -6.87 8.93
CA PHE A 37 5.71 -5.51 8.57
C PHE A 37 6.69 -4.47 9.09
N ASN A 38 7.15 -3.56 8.21
CA ASN A 38 8.03 -2.46 8.58
C ASN A 38 7.43 -1.07 8.28
N GLY A 39 6.59 -0.95 7.28
CA GLY A 39 5.98 0.34 6.97
C GLY A 39 5.01 0.27 5.79
N TYR A 40 4.10 1.24 5.76
CA TYR A 40 3.13 1.38 4.68
C TYR A 40 2.84 2.87 4.45
N TYR A 41 2.81 3.27 3.19
CA TYR A 41 2.46 4.61 2.77
C TYR A 41 1.48 4.53 1.61
N LEU A 42 0.47 5.38 1.64
CA LEU A 42 -0.42 5.58 0.50
C LEU A 42 -0.27 7.03 0.04
N ILE A 43 0.07 7.23 -1.22
CA ILE A 43 0.43 8.53 -1.79
C ILE A 43 -0.62 8.90 -2.81
N ASP A 44 -1.23 10.08 -2.66
CA ASP A 44 -2.09 10.66 -3.68
C ASP A 44 -1.23 11.55 -4.59
N ALA A 45 -0.99 11.10 -5.81
CA ALA A 45 -0.20 11.83 -6.79
C ALA A 45 -1.03 12.80 -7.64
N GLY A 46 -2.34 12.85 -7.41
CA GLY A 46 -3.26 13.67 -8.19
C GLY A 46 -3.66 13.03 -9.51
N ASN A 47 -4.64 13.61 -10.17
CA ASN A 47 -5.11 13.20 -11.50
C ASN A 47 -5.52 11.72 -11.59
N GLY A 48 -6.06 11.16 -10.52
CA GLY A 48 -6.48 9.76 -10.49
C GLY A 48 -5.33 8.77 -10.35
N VAL A 49 -4.18 9.20 -9.85
CA VAL A 49 -3.02 8.32 -9.59
C VAL A 49 -2.79 8.19 -8.10
N LEU A 50 -2.82 6.95 -7.60
CA LEU A 50 -2.44 6.61 -6.24
C LEU A 50 -1.29 5.62 -6.27
N SER A 51 -0.32 5.80 -5.38
CA SER A 51 0.78 4.87 -5.21
C SER A 51 0.86 4.41 -3.77
N SER A 52 1.03 3.12 -3.55
CA SER A 52 1.30 2.59 -2.23
C SER A 52 2.73 2.08 -2.15
N VAL A 53 3.35 2.25 -0.98
CA VAL A 53 4.66 1.69 -0.68
C VAL A 53 4.51 0.83 0.57
N SER A 54 4.83 -0.46 0.44
CA SER A 54 4.82 -1.40 1.55
C SER A 54 6.22 -1.94 1.76
N VAL A 55 6.66 -2.02 3.01
CA VAL A 55 7.99 -2.53 3.35
C VAL A 55 7.85 -3.67 4.35
N PHE A 56 8.44 -4.81 4.01
CA PHE A 56 8.43 -6.03 4.81
C PHE A 56 9.84 -6.62 4.94
N ASP A 57 10.03 -7.54 5.86
CA ASP A 57 11.34 -8.18 6.08
C ASP A 57 11.81 -8.99 4.89
N THR A 58 10.90 -9.71 4.22
CA THR A 58 11.21 -10.63 3.13
C THR A 58 10.28 -10.43 1.94
N SER A 59 10.70 -10.95 0.77
CA SER A 59 9.86 -10.92 -0.42
C SER A 59 8.57 -11.73 -0.24
N ALA A 60 8.62 -12.84 0.50
CA ALA A 60 7.42 -13.65 0.77
C ALA A 60 6.39 -12.88 1.59
N HIS A 61 6.83 -12.14 2.60
CA HIS A 61 5.94 -11.27 3.37
C HIS A 61 5.36 -10.13 2.51
N ALA A 62 6.18 -9.55 1.64
CA ALA A 62 5.74 -8.51 0.71
C ALA A 62 4.68 -9.03 -0.27
N GLU A 63 4.85 -10.24 -0.80
CA GLU A 63 3.86 -10.87 -1.67
C GLU A 63 2.53 -11.12 -0.95
N GLU A 64 2.58 -11.55 0.30
CA GLU A 64 1.38 -11.71 1.12
C GLU A 64 0.62 -10.38 1.27
N SER A 65 1.35 -9.27 1.47
CA SER A 65 0.73 -7.96 1.56
C SER A 65 -0.01 -7.57 0.27
N THR A 66 0.50 -7.97 -0.88
CA THR A 66 -0.15 -7.72 -2.17
C THR A 66 -1.46 -8.51 -2.27
N ARG A 67 -1.48 -9.77 -1.82
CA ARG A 67 -2.72 -10.57 -1.77
C ARG A 67 -3.75 -9.93 -0.85
N VAL A 68 -3.33 -9.48 0.32
CA VAL A 68 -4.21 -8.79 1.27
C VAL A 68 -4.81 -7.53 0.66
N ALA A 69 -4.00 -6.71 -0.01
CA ALA A 69 -4.48 -5.49 -0.64
C ALA A 69 -5.49 -5.77 -1.76
N SER A 70 -5.25 -6.79 -2.58
CA SER A 70 -6.19 -7.21 -3.64
C SER A 70 -7.51 -7.69 -3.06
N SER A 71 -7.47 -8.50 -2.00
CA SER A 71 -8.67 -8.99 -1.32
C SER A 71 -9.46 -7.84 -0.70
N TRP A 72 -8.77 -6.90 -0.08
CA TRP A 72 -9.40 -5.72 0.51
C TRP A 72 -10.19 -4.90 -0.51
N LEU A 73 -9.63 -4.67 -1.71
CA LEU A 73 -10.34 -3.92 -2.76
C LEU A 73 -11.68 -4.57 -3.11
N ARG A 74 -11.74 -5.90 -3.14
CA ARG A 74 -12.99 -6.63 -3.39
C ARG A 74 -13.94 -6.56 -2.20
N GLU A 75 -13.44 -6.79 -1.01
CA GLU A 75 -14.25 -6.85 0.22
C GLU A 75 -14.90 -5.51 0.55
N ASP A 76 -14.22 -4.40 0.28
CA ASP A 76 -14.74 -3.06 0.54
C ASP A 76 -15.45 -2.45 -0.67
N ASN A 77 -15.70 -3.25 -1.72
CA ASN A 77 -16.39 -2.80 -2.93
C ASN A 77 -15.72 -1.61 -3.63
N LEU A 78 -14.40 -1.64 -3.71
CA LEU A 78 -13.60 -0.58 -4.30
C LEU A 78 -13.12 -0.88 -5.73
N GLU A 79 -13.50 -2.02 -6.29
CA GLU A 79 -13.04 -2.43 -7.63
C GLU A 79 -13.47 -1.45 -8.71
N THR A 80 -14.65 -0.85 -8.58
CA THR A 80 -15.12 0.15 -9.54
C THR A 80 -14.41 1.50 -9.39
N ALA A 81 -13.91 1.81 -8.20
CA ALA A 81 -13.12 3.01 -7.95
C ALA A 81 -11.69 2.85 -8.47
N VAL A 82 -11.18 1.61 -8.52
CA VAL A 82 -9.83 1.27 -8.98
C VAL A 82 -9.97 0.20 -10.07
N PRO A 83 -10.36 0.61 -11.29
CA PRO A 83 -10.74 -0.35 -12.33
C PRO A 83 -9.58 -1.12 -12.95
N ASN A 84 -8.37 -0.63 -12.81
CA ASN A 84 -7.19 -1.24 -13.43
C ASN A 84 -6.30 -1.90 -12.39
N ALA A 85 -5.69 -3.02 -12.78
CA ALA A 85 -4.68 -3.65 -11.95
C ALA A 85 -3.49 -2.70 -11.77
N PRO A 86 -2.84 -2.71 -10.58
CA PRO A 86 -1.70 -1.82 -10.34
C PRO A 86 -0.47 -2.24 -11.14
N LYS A 87 0.35 -1.26 -11.46
CA LYS A 87 1.72 -1.50 -11.93
C LYS A 87 2.59 -1.70 -10.70
N ILE A 88 3.26 -2.83 -10.64
CA ILE A 88 4.02 -3.23 -9.45
C ILE A 88 5.52 -3.16 -9.73
N THR A 89 6.23 -2.46 -8.85
CA THR A 89 7.69 -2.48 -8.77
C THR A 89 8.06 -3.00 -7.40
N SER A 90 8.85 -4.05 -7.33
CA SER A 90 9.30 -4.57 -6.04
C SER A 90 10.76 -5.00 -6.09
N GLY A 91 11.42 -4.94 -4.95
CA GLY A 91 12.80 -5.31 -4.85
C GLY A 91 13.35 -5.14 -3.44
N GLU A 92 14.59 -5.53 -3.26
CA GLU A 92 15.27 -5.38 -2.00
C GLU A 92 15.63 -3.92 -1.74
N VAL A 93 15.44 -3.47 -0.51
CA VAL A 93 15.87 -2.14 -0.07
C VAL A 93 17.38 -2.19 0.14
N ILE A 94 18.12 -1.45 -0.68
CA ILE A 94 19.59 -1.46 -0.66
C ILE A 94 20.19 -0.29 0.09
N VAL A 95 19.41 0.78 0.32
CA VAL A 95 19.79 1.91 1.15
C VAL A 95 18.58 2.35 1.93
N GLN A 96 18.73 2.47 3.23
CA GLN A 96 17.67 2.99 4.10
C GLN A 96 18.25 4.08 4.99
N LYS A 97 17.59 5.23 4.98
CA LYS A 97 17.84 6.32 5.92
C LYS A 97 16.51 6.77 6.48
N THR A 98 16.39 6.78 7.76
CA THR A 98 15.20 7.25 8.46
C THR A 98 15.63 8.26 9.52
N ARG A 99 14.69 9.12 9.87
CA ARG A 99 14.92 10.03 10.98
C ARG A 99 14.94 9.24 12.28
N GLU A 100 16.04 9.33 13.01
CA GLU A 100 16.12 8.73 14.35
C GLU A 100 15.27 9.52 15.32
N LEU A 101 14.49 8.80 16.12
CA LEU A 101 13.85 9.39 17.28
C LEU A 101 14.89 9.46 18.38
N ILE A 102 15.31 10.67 18.71
CA ILE A 102 16.19 10.89 19.84
C ILE A 102 15.28 11.05 21.04
N GLU A 103 15.30 10.08 21.93
CA GLU A 103 14.64 10.20 23.22
C GLU A 103 15.57 10.96 24.15
N ALA A 104 15.03 12.04 24.68
CA ALA A 104 15.75 12.83 25.65
C ALA A 104 15.62 12.22 27.06
#